data_aba0587420070bdb224342e0959872b9
#
_entry.id   aba0587420070bdb224342e0959872b9
#
_cell.length_a   1.000
_cell.length_b   1.000
_cell.length_c   1.000
_cell.angle_alpha   90.00
_cell.angle_beta   90.00
_cell.angle_gamma   90.00
#
_symmetry.space_group_name_H-M   'P 1'
#
loop_
_entity.id
_entity.type
_entity.pdbx_description
1 polymer ?
#
loop_
_entity_poly.entity_id
_entity_poly.type
_entity_poly.pdbx_seq_one_letter_code
_entity_poly.pdbx_strand_id
1 'polypeptide(L)'
;MSRARSSDPDPAADLPRLPDWLRGLPGETLEDAALSAGAALALLHQVQSRAQTPLALWRARLALQAAAQTARHAGRPEREAAIRDALCLMRPGDAPGPAGEIGLAWQRAVERPLSDETLARALPHLAAGQGAALPGAPIQQASAAIEAALAEAPRDHLTALVLGDAALARALGWSHLLPLLGLGLTRRDLGAGGVDLRLTCHRAVLKAAGPALQLAADLARQAARLQSVVPKLRAKQSTRAVQLVLARDAIAPAMLTGLMSDRAARRFCDRLVELGAARELTGRETFRLYGL
;
A
#
# COMPACT_ATOMS: atom_id res chain seq x y z
N MET A 1 8.75 30.09 36.34
CA MET A 1 9.32 28.73 36.13
C MET A 1 8.73 28.15 34.88
N SER A 2 9.45 28.26 33.77
CA SER A 2 9.03 27.75 32.43
C SER A 2 9.23 26.24 32.43
N ARG A 3 8.13 25.44 32.31
CA ARG A 3 8.22 24.01 32.09
C ARG A 3 8.76 23.80 30.66
N ALA A 4 10.01 23.38 30.57
CA ALA A 4 10.56 22.84 29.33
C ALA A 4 9.64 21.69 28.88
N ARG A 5 8.98 21.82 27.74
CA ARG A 5 8.32 20.70 27.05
C ARG A 5 9.44 19.77 26.64
N SER A 6 9.56 18.62 27.30
CA SER A 6 10.35 17.51 26.77
C SER A 6 9.70 17.14 25.43
N SER A 7 10.33 17.50 24.34
CA SER A 7 9.92 17.04 23.03
C SER A 7 10.24 15.54 22.98
N ASP A 8 9.23 14.69 23.04
CA ASP A 8 9.41 13.29 22.71
C ASP A 8 10.08 13.18 21.34
N PRO A 9 11.08 12.29 21.18
CA PRO A 9 11.78 12.15 19.91
C PRO A 9 10.79 11.84 18.78
N ASP A 10 10.98 12.46 17.60
CA ASP A 10 10.13 12.18 16.42
C ASP A 10 10.20 10.67 16.10
N PRO A 11 9.07 9.95 16.17
CA PRO A 11 9.04 8.50 15.91
C PRO A 11 9.45 8.13 14.48
N ALA A 12 9.54 9.11 13.58
CA ALA A 12 10.02 8.93 12.21
C ALA A 12 11.50 9.38 12.02
N ALA A 13 12.19 9.82 13.08
CA ALA A 13 13.57 10.34 12.94
C ALA A 13 14.54 9.32 12.34
N ASP A 14 14.39 8.04 12.71
CA ASP A 14 15.25 6.94 12.26
C ASP A 14 14.78 6.28 10.96
N LEU A 15 13.69 6.74 10.36
CA LEU A 15 13.22 6.19 9.09
C LEU A 15 14.04 6.74 7.92
N PRO A 16 14.39 5.87 6.95
CA PRO A 16 15.19 6.27 5.81
C PRO A 16 14.43 7.27 4.93
N ARG A 17 15.19 8.19 4.34
CA ARG A 17 14.70 9.17 3.36
C ARG A 17 15.46 9.01 2.06
N LEU A 18 14.79 9.31 0.96
CA LEU A 18 15.44 9.30 -0.34
C LEU A 18 16.46 10.46 -0.41
N PRO A 19 17.76 10.18 -0.59
CA PRO A 19 18.78 11.23 -0.70
C PRO A 19 18.52 12.13 -1.93
N ASP A 20 18.91 13.41 -1.83
CA ASP A 20 18.66 14.39 -2.90
C ASP A 20 19.42 14.04 -4.19
N TRP A 21 20.61 13.46 -4.09
CA TRP A 21 21.38 13.04 -5.26
C TRP A 21 20.65 11.97 -6.09
N LEU A 22 19.84 11.09 -5.46
CA LEU A 22 19.02 10.13 -6.19
C LEU A 22 17.90 10.79 -7.02
N ARG A 23 17.40 11.93 -6.58
CA ARG A 23 16.36 12.68 -7.30
C ARG A 23 16.91 13.43 -8.53
N GLY A 24 18.20 13.76 -8.50
CA GLY A 24 18.88 14.49 -9.56
C GLY A 24 19.51 13.62 -10.63
N LEU A 25 19.54 12.30 -10.48
CA LEU A 25 20.08 11.42 -11.50
C LEU A 25 19.15 11.38 -12.72
N PRO A 26 19.66 11.62 -13.94
CA PRO A 26 18.83 11.65 -15.14
C PRO A 26 18.15 10.30 -15.43
N GLY A 27 18.75 9.19 -14.99
CA GLY A 27 18.20 7.84 -15.20
C GLY A 27 17.97 7.52 -16.68
N GLU A 28 18.79 8.10 -17.56
CA GLU A 28 18.67 7.94 -19.01
C GLU A 28 19.17 6.58 -19.46
N THR A 29 20.24 6.11 -18.82
CA THR A 29 20.81 4.79 -19.10
C THR A 29 20.22 3.72 -18.17
N LEU A 30 20.37 2.46 -18.55
CA LEU A 30 19.96 1.33 -17.71
C LEU A 30 20.79 1.27 -16.42
N GLU A 31 22.09 1.59 -16.49
CA GLU A 31 23.01 1.61 -15.37
C GLU A 31 22.59 2.65 -14.32
N ASP A 32 22.33 3.89 -14.73
CA ASP A 32 21.88 4.97 -13.84
C ASP A 32 20.55 4.63 -13.16
N ALA A 33 19.61 4.13 -13.95
CA ALA A 33 18.30 3.73 -13.45
C ALA A 33 18.40 2.54 -12.49
N ALA A 34 19.30 1.56 -12.77
CA ALA A 34 19.52 0.41 -11.93
C ALA A 34 20.16 0.78 -10.59
N LEU A 35 21.19 1.66 -10.60
CA LEU A 35 21.80 2.20 -9.38
C LEU A 35 20.77 2.90 -8.51
N SER A 36 19.99 3.79 -9.10
CA SER A 36 18.98 4.59 -8.39
C SER A 36 17.89 3.73 -7.80
N ALA A 37 17.36 2.78 -8.58
CA ALA A 37 16.34 1.84 -8.11
C ALA A 37 16.89 0.91 -7.03
N GLY A 38 18.11 0.41 -7.16
CA GLY A 38 18.76 -0.42 -6.16
C GLY A 38 18.92 0.28 -4.81
N ALA A 39 19.40 1.53 -4.82
CA ALA A 39 19.48 2.36 -3.63
C ALA A 39 18.09 2.62 -2.99
N ALA A 40 17.07 2.92 -3.81
CA ALA A 40 15.71 3.12 -3.34
C ALA A 40 15.11 1.83 -2.71
N LEU A 41 15.34 0.68 -3.33
CA LEU A 41 14.91 -0.62 -2.79
C LEU A 41 15.58 -0.95 -1.46
N ALA A 42 16.88 -0.64 -1.30
CA ALA A 42 17.58 -0.82 -0.03
C ALA A 42 16.96 0.03 1.10
N LEU A 43 16.57 1.26 0.82
CA LEU A 43 15.88 2.12 1.79
C LEU A 43 14.47 1.59 2.15
N LEU A 44 13.71 1.13 1.16
CA LEU A 44 12.40 0.50 1.39
C LEU A 44 12.53 -0.81 2.20
N HIS A 45 13.57 -1.60 1.96
CA HIS A 45 13.87 -2.80 2.75
C HIS A 45 14.10 -2.45 4.22
N GLN A 46 14.83 -1.38 4.51
CA GLN A 46 15.02 -0.92 5.89
C GLN A 46 13.71 -0.55 6.58
N VAL A 47 12.75 0.10 5.88
CA VAL A 47 11.43 0.42 6.46
C VAL A 47 10.69 -0.83 6.92
N GLN A 48 10.78 -1.93 6.16
CA GLN A 48 10.08 -3.18 6.48
C GLN A 48 10.55 -3.85 7.78
N SER A 49 11.74 -3.53 8.25
CA SER A 49 12.29 -4.02 9.52
C SER A 49 12.05 -3.07 10.72
N ARG A 50 11.41 -1.92 10.49
CA ARG A 50 11.19 -0.90 11.54
C ARG A 50 9.86 -1.09 12.26
N ALA A 51 9.92 -1.36 13.56
CA ALA A 51 8.74 -1.57 14.41
C ALA A 51 7.84 -0.33 14.54
N GLN A 52 8.38 0.87 14.35
CA GLN A 52 7.65 2.14 14.44
C GLN A 52 6.63 2.33 13.31
N THR A 53 6.86 1.70 12.15
CA THR A 53 5.95 1.80 11.00
C THR A 53 4.82 0.80 11.12
N PRO A 54 3.55 1.22 11.03
CA PRO A 54 2.42 0.30 10.96
C PRO A 54 2.38 -0.35 9.57
N LEU A 55 3.20 -1.36 9.33
CA LEU A 55 3.50 -1.95 8.03
C LEU A 55 2.24 -2.46 7.30
N ALA A 56 1.26 -3.00 8.03
CA ALA A 56 0.01 -3.45 7.42
C ALA A 56 -0.79 -2.28 6.82
N LEU A 57 -0.91 -1.18 7.56
CA LEU A 57 -1.56 0.05 7.09
C LEU A 57 -0.77 0.69 5.94
N TRP A 58 0.56 0.72 6.04
CA TRP A 58 1.42 1.25 4.99
C TRP A 58 1.19 0.51 3.66
N ARG A 59 1.22 -0.82 3.68
CA ARG A 59 0.92 -1.64 2.50
C ARG A 59 -0.51 -1.44 1.99
N ALA A 60 -1.51 -1.38 2.90
CA ALA A 60 -2.91 -1.15 2.52
C ALA A 60 -3.10 0.20 1.83
N ARG A 61 -2.42 1.27 2.31
CA ARG A 61 -2.46 2.60 1.70
C ARG A 61 -1.81 2.62 0.32
N LEU A 62 -0.65 1.99 0.16
CA LEU A 62 0.02 1.86 -1.13
C LEU A 62 -0.81 1.00 -2.11
N ALA A 63 -1.45 -0.07 -1.64
CA ALA A 63 -2.34 -0.90 -2.45
C ALA A 63 -3.56 -0.12 -2.97
N LEU A 64 -4.15 0.75 -2.16
CA LEU A 64 -5.25 1.61 -2.60
C LEU A 64 -4.80 2.61 -3.69
N GLN A 65 -3.61 3.20 -3.54
CA GLN A 65 -3.03 4.08 -4.55
C GLN A 65 -2.73 3.31 -5.85
N ALA A 66 -2.17 2.10 -5.76
CA ALA A 66 -1.93 1.24 -6.92
C ALA A 66 -3.25 0.82 -7.60
N ALA A 67 -4.30 0.56 -6.82
CA ALA A 67 -5.62 0.27 -7.35
C ALA A 67 -6.19 1.44 -8.16
N ALA A 68 -6.07 2.66 -7.65
CA ALA A 68 -6.49 3.86 -8.36
C ALA A 68 -5.67 4.10 -9.63
N GLN A 69 -4.37 3.80 -9.62
CA GLN A 69 -3.51 3.84 -10.81
C GLN A 69 -3.93 2.79 -11.84
N THR A 70 -4.14 1.54 -11.40
CA THR A 70 -4.58 0.43 -12.26
C THR A 70 -5.97 0.70 -12.86
N ALA A 71 -6.90 1.27 -12.09
CA ALA A 71 -8.21 1.68 -12.59
C ALA A 71 -8.08 2.71 -13.73
N ARG A 72 -7.15 3.67 -13.61
CA ARG A 72 -6.85 4.62 -14.70
C ARG A 72 -6.29 3.92 -15.95
N HIS A 73 -5.48 2.86 -15.81
CA HIS A 73 -5.02 2.05 -16.94
C HIS A 73 -6.20 1.38 -17.68
N ALA A 74 -7.24 1.01 -16.96
CA ALA A 74 -8.48 0.47 -17.52
C ALA A 74 -9.45 1.57 -18.03
N GLY A 75 -9.02 2.84 -18.08
CA GLY A 75 -9.84 3.96 -18.53
C GLY A 75 -10.95 4.37 -17.56
N ARG A 76 -10.80 4.04 -16.26
CA ARG A 76 -11.82 4.29 -15.24
C ARG A 76 -11.52 5.57 -14.47
N PRO A 77 -12.54 6.39 -14.14
CA PRO A 77 -12.37 7.67 -13.46
C PRO A 77 -12.24 7.55 -11.94
N GLU A 78 -12.53 6.37 -11.36
CA GLU A 78 -12.58 6.17 -9.92
C GLU A 78 -11.22 6.42 -9.27
N ARG A 79 -11.22 7.27 -8.25
CA ARG A 79 -10.04 7.63 -7.45
C ARG A 79 -10.05 6.85 -6.13
N GLU A 80 -9.00 6.99 -5.36
CA GLU A 80 -8.81 6.32 -4.06
C GLU A 80 -10.05 6.40 -3.15
N ALA A 81 -10.69 7.57 -3.04
CA ALA A 81 -11.87 7.73 -2.19
C ALA A 81 -13.04 6.84 -2.63
N ALA A 82 -13.32 6.76 -3.94
CA ALA A 82 -14.39 5.92 -4.47
C ALA A 82 -14.09 4.43 -4.30
N ILE A 83 -12.83 4.02 -4.52
CA ILE A 83 -12.40 2.62 -4.33
C ILE A 83 -12.47 2.27 -2.83
N ARG A 84 -12.01 3.17 -1.93
CA ARG A 84 -12.11 3.01 -0.48
C ARG A 84 -13.57 2.82 -0.03
N ASP A 85 -14.48 3.65 -0.52
CA ASP A 85 -15.90 3.53 -0.23
C ASP A 85 -16.44 2.17 -0.67
N ALA A 86 -16.13 1.74 -1.90
CA ALA A 86 -16.54 0.44 -2.41
C ALA A 86 -16.02 -0.72 -1.55
N LEU A 87 -14.80 -0.63 -1.00
CA LEU A 87 -14.21 -1.68 -0.17
C LEU A 87 -14.73 -1.70 1.27
N CYS A 88 -14.93 -0.52 1.87
CA CYS A 88 -15.22 -0.39 3.30
C CYS A 88 -16.73 -0.36 3.61
N LEU A 89 -17.57 0.01 2.65
CA LEU A 89 -19.03 0.17 2.85
C LEU A 89 -19.84 -0.96 2.21
N MET A 90 -19.19 -1.95 1.63
CA MET A 90 -19.79 -3.13 1.02
C MET A 90 -20.55 -3.94 2.07
N ARG A 91 -21.78 -4.35 1.75
CA ARG A 91 -22.58 -5.28 2.55
C ARG A 91 -22.39 -6.71 2.04
N PRO A 92 -22.66 -7.71 2.86
CA PRO A 92 -22.68 -9.10 2.38
C PRO A 92 -23.63 -9.25 1.18
N GLY A 93 -23.09 -9.74 0.05
CA GLY A 93 -23.83 -9.92 -1.20
C GLY A 93 -23.72 -8.74 -2.20
N ASP A 94 -23.13 -7.61 -1.80
CA ASP A 94 -22.86 -6.51 -2.74
C ASP A 94 -21.68 -6.86 -3.66
N ALA A 95 -21.76 -6.40 -4.91
CA ALA A 95 -20.62 -6.42 -5.83
C ALA A 95 -19.85 -5.09 -5.72
N PRO A 96 -18.51 -5.13 -5.60
CA PRO A 96 -17.71 -3.92 -5.42
C PRO A 96 -17.63 -3.04 -6.69
N GLY A 97 -18.17 -3.54 -7.79
CA GLY A 97 -17.99 -2.94 -9.11
C GLY A 97 -16.55 -3.06 -9.64
N PRO A 98 -16.32 -2.74 -10.92
CA PRO A 98 -15.04 -3.05 -11.56
C PRO A 98 -13.82 -2.36 -10.93
N ALA A 99 -13.95 -1.12 -10.47
CA ALA A 99 -12.85 -0.44 -9.76
C ALA A 99 -12.65 -0.99 -8.34
N GLY A 100 -13.74 -1.40 -7.68
CA GLY A 100 -13.67 -2.08 -6.40
C GLY A 100 -13.05 -3.47 -6.49
N GLU A 101 -13.28 -4.21 -7.59
CA GLU A 101 -12.59 -5.49 -7.86
C GLU A 101 -11.08 -5.31 -8.00
N ILE A 102 -10.64 -4.29 -8.73
CA ILE A 102 -9.22 -3.90 -8.79
C ILE A 102 -8.69 -3.59 -7.37
N GLY A 103 -9.47 -2.84 -6.58
CA GLY A 103 -9.14 -2.54 -5.19
C GLY A 103 -9.01 -3.79 -4.32
N LEU A 104 -9.95 -4.72 -4.42
CA LEU A 104 -9.92 -6.01 -3.70
C LEU A 104 -8.71 -6.86 -4.09
N ALA A 105 -8.35 -6.92 -5.36
CA ALA A 105 -7.20 -7.66 -5.84
C ALA A 105 -5.91 -7.12 -5.21
N TRP A 106 -5.66 -5.82 -5.28
CA TRP A 106 -4.50 -5.19 -4.65
C TRP A 106 -4.48 -5.36 -3.12
N GLN A 107 -5.63 -5.18 -2.45
CA GLN A 107 -5.75 -5.38 -1.01
C GLN A 107 -5.37 -6.81 -0.62
N ARG A 108 -5.90 -7.81 -1.32
CA ARG A 108 -5.62 -9.24 -1.07
C ARG A 108 -4.17 -9.60 -1.35
N ALA A 109 -3.56 -8.99 -2.36
CA ALA A 109 -2.15 -9.22 -2.71
C ALA A 109 -1.18 -8.76 -1.60
N VAL A 110 -1.50 -7.70 -0.85
CA VAL A 110 -0.61 -7.12 0.17
C VAL A 110 -0.94 -7.52 1.61
N GLU A 111 -2.14 -8.05 1.86
CA GLU A 111 -2.67 -8.28 3.21
C GLU A 111 -1.97 -9.43 3.94
N ARG A 112 -1.58 -10.48 3.22
CA ARG A 112 -0.95 -11.69 3.76
C ARG A 112 0.48 -11.84 3.25
N PRO A 113 1.29 -12.66 3.92
CA PRO A 113 2.60 -13.06 3.39
C PRO A 113 2.48 -13.58 1.96
N LEU A 114 3.45 -13.24 1.14
CA LEU A 114 3.49 -13.58 -0.27
C LEU A 114 3.64 -15.10 -0.47
N SER A 115 2.65 -15.69 -1.12
CA SER A 115 2.60 -17.11 -1.48
C SER A 115 1.75 -17.28 -2.74
N ASP A 116 1.80 -18.44 -3.37
CA ASP A 116 0.95 -18.74 -4.51
C ASP A 116 -0.54 -18.73 -4.15
N GLU A 117 -0.89 -19.16 -2.91
CA GLU A 117 -2.25 -19.07 -2.38
C GLU A 117 -2.70 -17.61 -2.23
N THR A 118 -1.81 -16.73 -1.75
CA THR A 118 -2.11 -15.29 -1.64
C THR A 118 -2.36 -14.68 -3.02
N LEU A 119 -1.56 -15.04 -4.03
CA LEU A 119 -1.73 -14.57 -5.40
C LEU A 119 -3.01 -15.12 -6.03
N ALA A 120 -3.30 -16.42 -5.90
CA ALA A 120 -4.53 -17.02 -6.39
C ALA A 120 -5.79 -16.40 -5.75
N ARG A 121 -5.72 -16.01 -4.48
CA ARG A 121 -6.80 -15.29 -3.80
C ARG A 121 -6.97 -13.85 -4.32
N ALA A 122 -5.87 -13.19 -4.66
CA ALA A 122 -5.89 -11.84 -5.22
C ALA A 122 -6.37 -11.84 -6.67
N LEU A 123 -5.97 -12.83 -7.44
CA LEU A 123 -6.23 -13.01 -8.88
C LEU A 123 -6.86 -14.37 -9.12
N PRO A 124 -8.18 -14.53 -8.95
CA PRO A 124 -8.84 -15.85 -9.01
C PRO A 124 -8.76 -16.57 -10.36
N HIS A 125 -8.42 -15.84 -11.41
CA HIS A 125 -8.22 -16.38 -12.78
C HIS A 125 -6.77 -16.79 -13.06
N LEU A 126 -5.86 -16.60 -12.09
CA LEU A 126 -4.45 -16.94 -12.25
C LEU A 126 -4.27 -18.46 -12.41
N ALA A 127 -3.60 -18.87 -13.47
CA ALA A 127 -3.26 -20.28 -13.68
C ALA A 127 -2.17 -20.74 -12.69
N ALA A 128 -2.21 -22.02 -12.33
CA ALA A 128 -1.19 -22.59 -11.46
C ALA A 128 0.21 -22.46 -12.07
N GLY A 129 1.18 -21.97 -11.25
CA GLY A 129 2.57 -21.76 -11.67
C GLY A 129 2.85 -20.40 -12.32
N GLN A 130 1.85 -19.60 -12.66
CA GLN A 130 2.06 -18.19 -13.01
C GLN A 130 2.54 -17.45 -11.78
N GLY A 131 3.69 -16.81 -11.86
CA GLY A 131 4.33 -16.14 -10.71
C GLY A 131 5.47 -16.93 -10.09
N ALA A 132 5.93 -18.02 -10.71
CA ALA A 132 7.15 -18.71 -10.32
C ALA A 132 8.38 -17.78 -10.38
N ALA A 133 9.41 -18.09 -9.55
CA ALA A 133 10.65 -17.34 -9.57
C ALA A 133 11.33 -17.45 -10.94
N LEU A 134 11.72 -16.31 -11.49
CA LEU A 134 12.46 -16.20 -12.74
C LEU A 134 13.95 -15.96 -12.46
N PRO A 135 14.87 -16.34 -13.36
CA PRO A 135 16.28 -16.03 -13.19
C PRO A 135 16.57 -14.54 -13.40
N GLY A 136 17.64 -14.04 -12.78
CA GLY A 136 18.13 -12.69 -12.99
C GLY A 136 18.00 -11.75 -11.79
N ALA A 137 18.39 -10.49 -11.99
CA ALA A 137 18.29 -9.44 -10.96
C ALA A 137 16.83 -9.11 -10.63
N PRO A 138 16.51 -8.57 -9.44
CA PRO A 138 15.14 -8.39 -8.98
C PRO A 138 14.20 -7.67 -9.97
N ILE A 139 14.64 -6.56 -10.56
CA ILE A 139 13.81 -5.82 -11.54
C ILE A 139 13.76 -6.54 -12.90
N GLN A 140 14.77 -7.31 -13.25
CA GLN A 140 14.72 -8.16 -14.45
C GLN A 140 13.67 -9.27 -14.30
N GLN A 141 13.59 -9.91 -13.14
CA GLN A 141 12.54 -10.88 -12.83
C GLN A 141 11.15 -10.24 -12.89
N ALA A 142 11.02 -9.05 -12.32
CA ALA A 142 9.75 -8.31 -12.31
C ALA A 142 9.30 -7.91 -13.72
N SER A 143 10.19 -7.38 -14.57
CA SER A 143 9.86 -7.03 -15.94
C SER A 143 9.49 -8.26 -16.78
N ALA A 144 10.21 -9.37 -16.62
CA ALA A 144 9.88 -10.62 -17.30
C ALA A 144 8.52 -11.21 -16.88
N ALA A 145 8.15 -11.07 -15.59
CA ALA A 145 6.83 -11.47 -15.11
C ALA A 145 5.71 -10.63 -15.72
N ILE A 146 5.94 -9.31 -15.88
CA ILE A 146 5.00 -8.41 -16.56
C ILE A 146 4.84 -8.82 -18.03
N GLU A 147 5.95 -9.04 -18.74
CA GLU A 147 5.93 -9.45 -20.17
C GLU A 147 5.19 -10.76 -20.37
N ALA A 148 5.47 -11.77 -19.54
CA ALA A 148 4.79 -13.05 -19.61
C ALA A 148 3.27 -12.92 -19.41
N ALA A 149 2.85 -12.15 -18.40
CA ALA A 149 1.43 -11.92 -18.15
C ALA A 149 0.73 -11.17 -19.29
N LEU A 150 1.39 -10.15 -19.86
CA LEU A 150 0.84 -9.39 -20.99
C LEU A 150 0.85 -10.17 -22.31
N ALA A 151 1.77 -11.12 -22.49
CA ALA A 151 1.77 -12.01 -23.64
C ALA A 151 0.54 -12.94 -23.63
N GLU A 152 0.12 -13.41 -22.45
CA GLU A 152 -1.10 -14.23 -22.29
C GLU A 152 -2.37 -13.38 -22.36
N ALA A 153 -2.39 -12.23 -21.70
CA ALA A 153 -3.55 -11.34 -21.60
C ALA A 153 -3.15 -9.86 -21.80
N PRO A 154 -3.04 -9.36 -23.05
CA PRO A 154 -2.47 -8.03 -23.34
C PRO A 154 -3.19 -6.83 -22.70
N ARG A 155 -4.42 -7.02 -22.23
CA ARG A 155 -5.23 -5.97 -21.58
C ARG A 155 -5.35 -6.13 -20.08
N ASP A 156 -4.86 -7.23 -19.52
CA ASP A 156 -4.92 -7.49 -18.08
C ASP A 156 -3.72 -6.86 -17.36
N HIS A 157 -3.74 -5.54 -17.31
CA HIS A 157 -2.72 -4.78 -16.63
C HIS A 157 -2.68 -5.03 -15.11
N LEU A 158 -3.83 -5.40 -14.51
CA LEU A 158 -3.90 -5.73 -13.09
C LEU A 158 -3.04 -6.94 -12.76
N THR A 159 -3.26 -8.05 -13.48
CA THR A 159 -2.48 -9.28 -13.31
C THR A 159 -1.00 -9.04 -13.57
N ALA A 160 -0.67 -8.36 -14.66
CA ALA A 160 0.72 -8.05 -15.00
C ALA A 160 1.44 -7.26 -13.89
N LEU A 161 0.82 -6.22 -13.36
CA LEU A 161 1.40 -5.39 -12.29
C LEU A 161 1.53 -6.14 -10.97
N VAL A 162 0.51 -6.91 -10.57
CA VAL A 162 0.56 -7.70 -9.34
C VAL A 162 1.65 -8.78 -9.43
N LEU A 163 1.77 -9.48 -10.58
CA LEU A 163 2.82 -10.49 -10.78
C LEU A 163 4.21 -9.87 -10.84
N GLY A 164 4.36 -8.70 -11.47
CA GLY A 164 5.63 -7.95 -11.46
C GLY A 164 6.09 -7.57 -10.07
N ASP A 165 5.20 -6.98 -9.25
CA ASP A 165 5.51 -6.63 -7.86
C ASP A 165 5.73 -7.87 -6.99
N ALA A 166 5.04 -8.98 -7.26
CA ALA A 166 5.26 -10.26 -6.57
C ALA A 166 6.63 -10.86 -6.89
N ALA A 167 7.04 -10.85 -8.18
CA ALA A 167 8.36 -11.30 -8.60
C ALA A 167 9.47 -10.44 -7.96
N LEU A 168 9.29 -9.11 -7.93
CA LEU A 168 10.20 -8.18 -7.25
C LEU A 168 10.33 -8.51 -5.76
N ALA A 169 9.20 -8.70 -5.07
CA ALA A 169 9.19 -9.00 -3.65
C ALA A 169 9.87 -10.35 -3.33
N ARG A 170 9.63 -11.39 -4.14
CA ARG A 170 10.31 -12.69 -4.01
C ARG A 170 11.82 -12.57 -4.20
N ALA A 171 12.24 -11.88 -5.25
CA ALA A 171 13.66 -11.70 -5.55
C ALA A 171 14.42 -10.92 -4.47
N LEU A 172 13.72 -10.04 -3.74
CA LEU A 172 14.25 -9.28 -2.60
C LEU A 172 14.11 -10.00 -1.26
N GLY A 173 13.50 -11.18 -1.21
CA GLY A 173 13.24 -11.91 0.03
C GLY A 173 12.22 -11.21 0.94
N TRP A 174 11.34 -10.40 0.39
CA TRP A 174 10.32 -9.71 1.17
C TRP A 174 9.17 -10.65 1.52
N SER A 175 8.73 -10.59 2.77
CA SER A 175 7.62 -11.42 3.24
C SER A 175 6.25 -11.03 2.66
N HIS A 176 6.11 -9.79 2.21
CA HIS A 176 4.87 -9.25 1.64
C HIS A 176 5.15 -8.47 0.37
N LEU A 177 4.18 -8.45 -0.50
CA LEU A 177 4.20 -7.63 -1.71
C LEU A 177 4.11 -6.14 -1.34
N LEU A 178 4.93 -5.32 -2.02
CA LEU A 178 4.85 -3.86 -2.00
C LEU A 178 4.58 -3.36 -3.43
N PRO A 179 3.50 -2.63 -3.69
CA PRO A 179 3.02 -2.33 -5.04
C PRO A 179 3.78 -1.17 -5.70
N LEU A 180 5.09 -1.31 -5.91
CA LEU A 180 5.96 -0.26 -6.46
C LEU A 180 5.77 -0.08 -7.96
N LEU A 181 5.70 -1.17 -8.72
CA LEU A 181 5.45 -1.14 -10.16
C LEU A 181 4.01 -0.73 -10.44
N GLY A 182 3.05 -1.23 -9.64
CA GLY A 182 1.65 -0.81 -9.69
C GLY A 182 1.45 0.70 -9.47
N LEU A 183 2.32 1.34 -8.70
CA LEU A 183 2.32 2.80 -8.46
C LEU A 183 3.07 3.58 -9.53
N GLY A 184 4.19 3.05 -10.01
CA GLY A 184 5.14 3.81 -10.83
C GLY A 184 4.90 3.71 -12.32
N LEU A 185 4.46 2.55 -12.84
CA LEU A 185 4.24 2.32 -14.25
C LEU A 185 2.94 2.98 -14.73
N THR A 186 2.98 3.47 -15.96
CA THR A 186 1.81 3.97 -16.68
C THR A 186 1.34 2.93 -17.70
N ARG A 187 0.13 3.11 -18.24
CA ARG A 187 -0.39 2.26 -19.32
C ARG A 187 0.55 2.25 -20.54
N ARG A 188 1.17 3.39 -20.87
CA ARG A 188 2.12 3.50 -21.98
C ARG A 188 3.35 2.65 -21.72
N ASP A 189 3.85 2.65 -20.50
CA ASP A 189 5.05 1.89 -20.11
C ASP A 189 4.85 0.38 -20.26
N LEU A 190 3.65 -0.12 -20.03
CA LEU A 190 3.28 -1.53 -20.22
C LEU A 190 3.24 -1.96 -21.68
N GLY A 191 3.26 -1.03 -22.64
CA GLY A 191 3.42 -1.32 -24.06
C GLY A 191 4.86 -1.51 -24.52
N ALA A 192 5.85 -1.23 -23.65
CA ALA A 192 7.26 -1.49 -23.90
C ALA A 192 7.59 -2.98 -23.67
N GLY A 193 8.69 -3.47 -24.24
CA GLY A 193 9.19 -4.83 -24.05
C GLY A 193 10.70 -4.86 -23.85
N GLY A 194 11.23 -5.99 -23.39
CA GLY A 194 12.65 -6.27 -23.26
C GLY A 194 13.39 -5.24 -22.38
N VAL A 195 14.46 -4.68 -22.93
CA VAL A 195 15.32 -3.72 -22.22
C VAL A 195 14.56 -2.44 -21.86
N ASP A 196 13.65 -1.96 -22.74
CA ASP A 196 12.90 -0.73 -22.52
C ASP A 196 11.91 -0.87 -21.37
N LEU A 197 11.20 -1.99 -21.28
CA LEU A 197 10.33 -2.25 -20.13
C LEU A 197 11.15 -2.36 -18.84
N ARG A 198 12.30 -3.03 -18.87
CA ARG A 198 13.20 -3.14 -17.71
C ARG A 198 13.68 -1.76 -17.24
N LEU A 199 14.13 -0.90 -18.16
CA LEU A 199 14.50 0.49 -17.84
C LEU A 199 13.33 1.24 -17.20
N THR A 200 12.14 1.10 -17.77
CA THR A 200 10.93 1.74 -17.23
C THR A 200 10.56 1.22 -15.85
N CYS A 201 10.73 -0.08 -15.59
CA CYS A 201 10.53 -0.68 -14.26
C CYS A 201 11.50 -0.08 -13.22
N HIS A 202 12.78 0.13 -13.56
CA HIS A 202 13.74 0.81 -12.68
C HIS A 202 13.27 2.23 -12.35
N ARG A 203 12.87 3.00 -13.34
CA ARG A 203 12.34 4.37 -13.16
C ARG A 203 11.06 4.38 -12.32
N ALA A 204 10.17 3.42 -12.54
CA ALA A 204 8.93 3.27 -11.80
C ALA A 204 9.18 3.01 -10.31
N VAL A 205 10.12 2.14 -9.97
CA VAL A 205 10.53 1.88 -8.58
C VAL A 205 11.06 3.15 -7.92
N LEU A 206 11.99 3.87 -8.56
CA LEU A 206 12.52 5.13 -8.01
C LEU A 206 11.41 6.17 -7.78
N LYS A 207 10.51 6.32 -8.76
CA LYS A 207 9.38 7.24 -8.70
C LYS A 207 8.43 6.91 -7.54
N ALA A 208 8.17 5.62 -7.30
CA ALA A 208 7.28 5.16 -6.23
C ALA A 208 7.94 5.22 -4.84
N ALA A 209 9.27 5.05 -4.76
CA ALA A 209 9.99 4.93 -3.50
C ALA A 209 9.92 6.19 -2.64
N GLY A 210 10.11 7.37 -3.22
CA GLY A 210 10.08 8.63 -2.48
C GLY A 210 8.76 8.83 -1.73
N PRO A 211 7.60 8.83 -2.42
CA PRO A 211 6.28 8.89 -1.78
C PRO A 211 6.02 7.76 -0.78
N ALA A 212 6.48 6.53 -1.05
CA ALA A 212 6.30 5.40 -0.15
C ALA A 212 7.09 5.57 1.16
N LEU A 213 8.34 6.04 1.10
CA LEU A 213 9.16 6.37 2.28
C LEU A 213 8.54 7.52 3.09
N GLN A 214 8.07 8.57 2.42
CA GLN A 214 7.39 9.68 3.10
C GLN A 214 6.11 9.21 3.80
N LEU A 215 5.31 8.39 3.13
CA LEU A 215 4.10 7.79 3.72
C LEU A 215 4.43 6.95 4.96
N ALA A 216 5.51 6.16 4.93
CA ALA A 216 5.95 5.39 6.09
C ALA A 216 6.25 6.28 7.30
N ALA A 217 6.97 7.39 7.07
CA ALA A 217 7.30 8.38 8.11
C ALA A 217 6.04 9.07 8.67
N ASP A 218 5.10 9.46 7.80
CA ASP A 218 3.86 10.09 8.23
C ASP A 218 2.98 9.12 9.04
N LEU A 219 2.88 7.87 8.61
CA LEU A 219 2.14 6.83 9.33
C LEU A 219 2.81 6.47 10.67
N ALA A 220 4.13 6.48 10.77
CA ALA A 220 4.82 6.27 12.04
C ALA A 220 4.45 7.37 13.07
N ARG A 221 4.44 8.65 12.65
CA ARG A 221 4.01 9.76 13.52
C ARG A 221 2.54 9.65 13.92
N GLN A 222 1.67 9.33 12.96
CA GLN A 222 0.23 9.18 13.23
C GLN A 222 -0.05 7.97 14.15
N ALA A 223 0.65 6.85 13.95
CA ALA A 223 0.55 5.67 14.81
C ALA A 223 1.01 5.97 16.24
N ALA A 224 2.12 6.66 16.42
CA ALA A 224 2.59 7.09 17.75
C ALA A 224 1.55 8.01 18.44
N ARG A 225 0.97 8.96 17.69
CA ARG A 225 -0.11 9.80 18.21
C ARG A 225 -1.34 8.98 18.61
N LEU A 226 -1.75 8.02 17.79
CA LEU A 226 -2.86 7.11 18.12
C LEU A 226 -2.55 6.32 19.39
N GLN A 227 -1.34 5.77 19.52
CA GLN A 227 -0.92 5.00 20.69
C GLN A 227 -0.90 5.88 21.97
N SER A 228 -0.48 7.14 21.90
CA SER A 228 -0.44 8.05 23.05
C SER A 228 -1.83 8.38 23.62
N VAL A 229 -2.89 8.22 22.84
CA VAL A 229 -4.27 8.47 23.31
C VAL A 229 -4.98 7.19 23.81
N VAL A 230 -4.42 6.00 23.61
CA VAL A 230 -5.02 4.73 24.06
C VAL A 230 -5.42 4.75 25.52
N PRO A 231 -4.63 5.27 26.49
CA PRO A 231 -5.03 5.36 27.89
C PRO A 231 -6.27 6.22 28.15
N LYS A 232 -6.62 7.11 27.22
CA LYS A 232 -7.80 8.00 27.30
C LYS A 232 -9.06 7.36 26.73
N LEU A 233 -8.96 6.17 26.15
CA LEU A 233 -10.07 5.43 25.55
C LEU A 233 -10.69 4.48 26.58
N ARG A 234 -11.97 4.71 26.92
CA ARG A 234 -12.66 3.96 27.98
C ARG A 234 -13.34 2.67 27.49
N ALA A 235 -13.37 2.41 26.20
CA ALA A 235 -14.03 1.23 25.63
C ALA A 235 -13.29 -0.05 26.01
N LYS A 236 -13.99 -1.08 26.46
CA LYS A 236 -13.43 -2.35 26.98
C LYS A 236 -12.48 -3.06 25.97
N GLN A 237 -12.70 -2.87 24.66
CA GLN A 237 -11.92 -3.46 23.57
C GLN A 237 -11.14 -2.42 22.76
N SER A 238 -10.88 -1.24 23.36
CA SER A 238 -10.20 -0.13 22.66
C SER A 238 -8.85 -0.52 22.05
N THR A 239 -8.04 -1.34 22.75
CA THR A 239 -6.74 -1.80 22.24
C THR A 239 -6.89 -2.61 20.95
N ARG A 240 -7.86 -3.54 20.88
CA ARG A 240 -8.13 -4.33 19.67
C ARG A 240 -8.68 -3.45 18.53
N ALA A 241 -9.54 -2.50 18.86
CA ALA A 241 -10.04 -1.54 17.88
C ALA A 241 -8.93 -0.65 17.31
N VAL A 242 -7.99 -0.20 18.14
CA VAL A 242 -6.78 0.53 17.71
C VAL A 242 -5.92 -0.31 16.78
N GLN A 243 -5.73 -1.62 17.05
CA GLN A 243 -5.00 -2.50 16.15
C GLN A 243 -5.66 -2.61 14.76
N LEU A 244 -6.99 -2.60 14.68
CA LEU A 244 -7.69 -2.58 13.39
C LEU A 244 -7.44 -1.25 12.63
N VAL A 245 -7.43 -0.11 13.34
CA VAL A 245 -7.07 1.18 12.73
C VAL A 245 -5.64 1.18 12.19
N LEU A 246 -4.69 0.56 12.91
CA LEU A 246 -3.29 0.45 12.49
C LEU A 246 -3.04 -0.59 11.39
N ALA A 247 -4.03 -1.42 11.07
CA ALA A 247 -3.90 -2.46 10.06
C ALA A 247 -4.63 -2.15 8.75
N ARG A 248 -5.56 -1.18 8.72
CA ARG A 248 -6.45 -0.91 7.58
C ARG A 248 -6.39 0.54 7.13
N ASP A 249 -6.52 0.76 5.84
CA ASP A 249 -6.56 2.12 5.26
C ASP A 249 -7.68 2.97 5.86
N ALA A 250 -8.86 2.37 6.02
CA ALA A 250 -9.99 2.99 6.68
C ALA A 250 -10.85 1.96 7.42
N ILE A 251 -11.59 2.41 8.43
CA ILE A 251 -12.58 1.63 9.15
C ILE A 251 -13.93 2.33 9.13
N ALA A 252 -14.99 1.56 8.92
CA ALA A 252 -16.35 1.95 9.24
C ALA A 252 -16.69 1.53 10.69
N PRO A 253 -17.53 2.25 11.45
CA PRO A 253 -17.97 1.82 12.79
C PRO A 253 -18.54 0.40 12.80
N ALA A 254 -19.25 0.01 11.74
CA ALA A 254 -19.79 -1.34 11.57
C ALA A 254 -18.72 -2.44 11.63
N MET A 255 -17.47 -2.18 11.23
CA MET A 255 -16.37 -3.13 11.30
C MET A 255 -15.90 -3.42 12.74
N LEU A 256 -16.30 -2.59 13.70
CA LEU A 256 -15.99 -2.71 15.12
C LEU A 256 -17.08 -3.44 15.92
N THR A 257 -18.22 -3.80 15.31
CA THR A 257 -19.37 -4.38 16.01
C THR A 257 -19.07 -5.76 16.63
N GLY A 258 -18.09 -6.48 16.11
CA GLY A 258 -17.56 -7.71 16.76
C GLY A 258 -16.78 -7.45 18.06
N LEU A 259 -16.38 -6.19 18.33
CA LEU A 259 -15.63 -5.81 19.52
C LEU A 259 -16.47 -5.02 20.51
N MET A 260 -17.46 -4.27 20.02
CA MET A 260 -18.31 -3.38 20.83
C MET A 260 -19.66 -3.15 20.15
N SER A 261 -20.65 -2.62 20.89
CA SER A 261 -21.95 -2.27 20.29
C SER A 261 -21.80 -1.17 19.23
N ASP A 262 -22.73 -1.10 18.26
CA ASP A 262 -22.72 -0.08 17.19
C ASP A 262 -22.62 1.35 17.75
N ARG A 263 -23.41 1.68 18.80
CA ARG A 263 -23.32 2.98 19.48
C ARG A 263 -21.95 3.23 20.11
N ALA A 264 -21.30 2.21 20.66
CA ALA A 264 -19.96 2.34 21.24
C ALA A 264 -18.91 2.50 20.14
N ALA A 265 -19.05 1.81 19.00
CA ALA A 265 -18.16 1.90 17.85
C ALA A 265 -18.18 3.32 17.25
N ARG A 266 -19.36 3.91 17.06
CA ARG A 266 -19.47 5.32 16.59
C ARG A 266 -18.79 6.27 17.56
N ARG A 267 -19.11 6.22 18.86
CA ARG A 267 -18.47 7.05 19.88
C ARG A 267 -16.96 6.85 19.98
N PHE A 268 -16.49 5.64 19.75
CA PHE A 268 -15.06 5.35 19.70
C PHE A 268 -14.39 6.07 18.53
N CYS A 269 -14.95 6.00 17.33
CA CYS A 269 -14.44 6.69 16.15
C CYS A 269 -14.46 8.22 16.33
N ASP A 270 -15.59 8.78 16.79
CA ASP A 270 -15.73 10.22 17.06
C ASP A 270 -14.69 10.67 18.12
N ARG A 271 -14.49 9.85 19.17
CA ARG A 271 -13.49 10.15 20.22
C ARG A 271 -12.06 10.16 19.68
N LEU A 272 -11.71 9.28 18.73
CA LEU A 272 -10.40 9.33 18.08
C LEU A 272 -10.20 10.62 17.29
N VAL A 273 -11.23 11.11 16.61
CA VAL A 273 -11.20 12.38 15.88
C VAL A 273 -11.06 13.56 16.84
N GLU A 274 -11.85 13.62 17.92
CA GLU A 274 -11.74 14.66 18.97
C GLU A 274 -10.35 14.73 19.59
N LEU A 275 -9.70 13.57 19.78
CA LEU A 275 -8.34 13.49 20.31
C LEU A 275 -7.27 13.78 19.23
N GLY A 276 -7.69 14.01 17.98
CA GLY A 276 -6.82 14.25 16.84
C GLY A 276 -5.93 13.04 16.50
N ALA A 277 -6.37 11.84 16.86
CA ALA A 277 -5.66 10.58 16.63
C ALA A 277 -6.12 9.83 15.38
N ALA A 278 -7.26 10.23 14.80
CA ALA A 278 -7.77 9.79 13.52
C ALA A 278 -8.47 10.95 12.82
N ARG A 279 -8.80 10.74 11.54
CA ARG A 279 -9.58 11.68 10.73
C ARG A 279 -10.82 10.98 10.19
N GLU A 280 -11.88 11.73 10.03
CA GLU A 280 -13.02 11.34 9.21
C GLU A 280 -12.64 11.59 7.74
N LEU A 281 -12.89 10.59 6.87
CA LEU A 281 -12.35 10.57 5.51
C LEU A 281 -13.38 10.85 4.43
N THR A 282 -14.67 10.83 4.75
CA THR A 282 -15.76 10.87 3.76
C THR A 282 -16.46 12.22 3.64
N GLY A 283 -16.41 13.05 4.68
CA GLY A 283 -17.13 14.33 4.73
C GLY A 283 -18.65 14.19 4.67
N ARG A 284 -19.20 13.04 5.08
CA ARG A 284 -20.64 12.74 5.02
C ARG A 284 -21.22 12.60 6.41
N GLU A 285 -22.54 12.84 6.55
CA GLU A 285 -23.25 12.62 7.82
C GLU A 285 -23.48 11.13 8.10
N THR A 286 -23.64 10.33 7.06
CA THR A 286 -23.83 8.88 7.12
C THR A 286 -22.74 8.15 6.35
N PHE A 287 -22.56 6.85 6.62
CA PHE A 287 -21.51 6.02 5.98
C PHE A 287 -20.10 6.60 6.15
N ARG A 288 -19.80 7.08 7.36
CA ARG A 288 -18.50 7.65 7.68
C ARG A 288 -17.41 6.59 7.74
N LEU A 289 -16.25 6.94 7.19
CA LEU A 289 -15.00 6.18 7.29
C LEU A 289 -13.99 6.98 8.08
N TYR A 290 -13.20 6.28 8.88
CA TYR A 290 -12.19 6.86 9.75
C TYR A 290 -10.85 6.19 9.51
N GLY A 291 -9.75 6.95 9.54
CA GLY A 291 -8.40 6.45 9.35
C GLY A 291 -7.33 7.40 9.87
N LEU A 292 -6.06 6.98 9.77
CA LEU A 292 -4.92 7.82 10.08
C LEU A 292 -4.60 8.79 8.93
#